data_d7dbfc0d993c2b09548e455f83f73df7
#
_entry.id   d7dbfc0d993c2b09548e455f83f73df7
#
_cell.length_a   1.000
_cell.length_b   1.000
_cell.length_c   1.000
_cell.angle_alpha   90.00
_cell.angle_beta   90.00
_cell.angle_gamma   90.00
#
_symmetry.space_group_name_H-M   'P 1'
#
loop_
_entity.id
_entity.type
_entity.pdbx_description
1 polymer ?
#
loop_
_entity_poly.entity_id
_entity_poly.type
_entity_poly.pdbx_seq_one_letter_code
_entity_poly.pdbx_strand_id
1 'polypeptide(L)'
;MGSDLKRPRGSWLWIPGWRLWALSGPALCVAAALCLFFAAFAFAFDFPALSGRVVDQAGVLSPQAKSDIEAKSKTLEDKSGIQLVVATVKSLEGSDIETYGYQLGRFWKLGEANKNNGVLLLVAPNERKVRIEDGYGLEGTLTDTLSSVIISSAIIPRFKNKDYSGGIERGVDGIISVLSGDSAEWQPKVSVRTDDAASDFDKLFPLLFFAIMIFIIWYLVRHAGGPPSGGAGRRGGGPIFIPYGGGWGGGGGGGFGGGFSGGGSFGGGGASGSW
;
A
#
# COMPACT_ATOMS: atom_id res chain seq x y z
N MET A 1 -41.95 -40.54 69.00
CA MET A 1 -40.68 -39.89 68.75
C MET A 1 -40.68 -39.42 67.32
N GLY A 2 -41.10 -38.21 67.10
CA GLY A 2 -41.19 -37.62 65.73
C GLY A 2 -39.98 -36.72 65.52
N SER A 3 -39.44 -36.78 64.34
CA SER A 3 -38.40 -35.84 63.89
C SER A 3 -38.93 -35.08 62.65
N ASP A 4 -39.32 -33.83 62.91
CA ASP A 4 -39.73 -32.86 61.90
C ASP A 4 -38.53 -32.45 61.04
N LEU A 5 -38.53 -32.86 59.79
CA LEU A 5 -37.61 -32.34 58.76
C LEU A 5 -38.23 -31.10 58.10
N LYS A 6 -37.83 -29.92 58.55
CA LYS A 6 -38.09 -28.63 57.90
C LYS A 6 -37.44 -28.59 56.51
N ARG A 7 -38.20 -28.53 55.46
CA ARG A 7 -37.73 -28.21 54.11
C ARG A 7 -37.43 -26.71 53.99
N PRO A 8 -36.31 -26.29 53.41
CA PRO A 8 -36.09 -24.88 53.11
C PRO A 8 -36.95 -24.44 51.93
N ARG A 9 -37.70 -23.34 52.12
CA ARG A 9 -38.43 -22.66 51.08
C ARG A 9 -37.43 -21.98 50.12
N GLY A 10 -37.17 -22.59 48.98
CA GLY A 10 -36.46 -21.95 47.88
C GLY A 10 -37.33 -20.84 47.28
N SER A 11 -36.88 -19.60 47.44
CA SER A 11 -37.44 -18.46 46.73
C SER A 11 -37.02 -18.55 45.26
N TRP A 12 -37.91 -19.07 44.43
CA TRP A 12 -37.74 -18.98 42.97
C TRP A 12 -37.91 -17.50 42.57
N LEU A 13 -36.83 -16.87 42.22
CA LEU A 13 -36.86 -15.56 41.57
C LEU A 13 -37.58 -15.71 40.23
N TRP A 14 -38.84 -15.36 40.24
CA TRP A 14 -39.63 -15.16 39.02
C TRP A 14 -39.04 -13.95 38.30
N ILE A 15 -38.20 -14.19 37.30
CA ILE A 15 -37.81 -13.17 36.32
C ILE A 15 -38.99 -13.10 35.33
N PRO A 16 -39.73 -12.00 35.27
CA PRO A 16 -40.88 -11.94 34.38
C PRO A 16 -40.38 -11.93 32.93
N GLY A 17 -40.74 -12.98 32.18
CA GLY A 17 -40.29 -13.23 30.80
C GLY A 17 -40.66 -12.16 29.77
N TRP A 18 -41.46 -11.14 30.17
CA TRP A 18 -41.81 -10.02 29.28
C TRP A 18 -40.71 -8.98 29.09
N ARG A 19 -39.69 -8.96 29.95
CA ARG A 19 -38.52 -8.07 29.80
C ARG A 19 -37.56 -8.50 28.69
N LEU A 20 -37.58 -9.75 28.28
CA LEU A 20 -36.73 -10.27 27.19
C LEU A 20 -37.31 -9.92 25.80
N TRP A 21 -38.59 -9.63 25.71
CA TRP A 21 -39.23 -9.25 24.45
C TRP A 21 -39.12 -7.76 24.12
N ALA A 22 -38.92 -6.91 25.12
CA ALA A 22 -38.81 -5.47 24.92
C ALA A 22 -37.48 -4.99 24.30
N LEU A 23 -36.43 -5.85 24.33
CA LEU A 23 -35.11 -5.54 23.75
C LEU A 23 -34.91 -6.14 22.36
N SER A 24 -35.83 -6.95 21.85
CA SER A 24 -35.61 -7.70 20.59
C SER A 24 -36.01 -6.93 19.32
N GLY A 25 -36.98 -6.05 19.36
CA GLY A 25 -37.47 -5.36 18.16
C GLY A 25 -36.47 -4.32 17.60
N PRO A 26 -36.16 -3.25 18.34
CA PRO A 26 -35.28 -2.19 17.81
C PRO A 26 -33.84 -2.64 17.66
N ALA A 27 -33.33 -3.51 18.56
CA ALA A 27 -31.96 -4.03 18.44
C ALA A 27 -31.78 -4.94 17.23
N LEU A 28 -32.76 -5.78 16.89
CA LEU A 28 -32.78 -6.59 15.69
C LEU A 28 -32.85 -5.71 14.42
N CYS A 29 -33.65 -4.68 14.41
CA CYS A 29 -33.73 -3.74 13.30
C CYS A 29 -32.40 -2.97 13.10
N VAL A 30 -31.77 -2.52 14.18
CA VAL A 30 -30.46 -1.87 14.11
C VAL A 30 -29.38 -2.84 13.65
N ALA A 31 -29.35 -4.08 14.17
CA ALA A 31 -28.40 -5.09 13.72
C ALA A 31 -28.62 -5.46 12.25
N ALA A 32 -29.86 -5.62 11.80
CA ALA A 32 -30.18 -5.88 10.39
C ALA A 32 -29.81 -4.69 9.50
N ALA A 33 -30.06 -3.46 9.92
CA ALA A 33 -29.66 -2.26 9.19
C ALA A 33 -28.12 -2.13 9.12
N LEU A 34 -27.41 -2.45 10.20
CA LEU A 34 -25.93 -2.51 10.20
C LEU A 34 -25.41 -3.61 9.25
N CYS A 35 -25.99 -4.80 9.29
CA CYS A 35 -25.59 -5.89 8.37
C CYS A 35 -25.87 -5.52 6.90
N LEU A 36 -27.00 -4.88 6.60
CA LEU A 36 -27.31 -4.39 5.25
C LEU A 36 -26.37 -3.25 4.82
N PHE A 37 -26.02 -2.37 5.76
CA PHE A 37 -25.05 -1.31 5.50
C PHE A 37 -23.66 -1.86 5.21
N PHE A 38 -23.16 -2.84 5.97
CA PHE A 38 -21.89 -3.49 5.72
C PHE A 38 -21.90 -4.39 4.47
N ALA A 39 -23.02 -5.02 4.13
CA ALA A 39 -23.17 -5.79 2.91
C ALA A 39 -23.07 -4.94 1.62
N ALA A 40 -23.43 -3.65 1.70
CA ALA A 40 -23.32 -2.71 0.58
C ALA A 40 -21.89 -2.29 0.25
N PHE A 41 -20.91 -2.59 1.11
CA PHE A 41 -19.49 -2.25 0.90
C PHE A 41 -18.61 -3.42 0.43
N ALA A 42 -19.17 -4.57 0.12
CA ALA A 42 -18.45 -5.66 -0.50
C ALA A 42 -18.24 -5.37 -2.00
N PHE A 43 -17.33 -4.43 -2.34
CA PHE A 43 -16.84 -4.26 -3.70
C PHE A 43 -15.97 -5.46 -4.05
N ALA A 44 -16.51 -6.41 -4.79
CA ALA A 44 -15.72 -7.45 -5.44
C ALA A 44 -15.34 -6.91 -6.83
N PHE A 45 -14.02 -6.91 -7.15
CA PHE A 45 -13.57 -6.59 -8.50
C PHE A 45 -14.03 -7.67 -9.49
N ASP A 46 -14.47 -7.24 -10.67
CA ASP A 46 -14.75 -8.14 -11.79
C ASP A 46 -13.48 -8.36 -12.62
N PHE A 47 -12.59 -9.17 -12.09
CA PHE A 47 -11.32 -9.44 -12.76
C PHE A 47 -11.49 -10.26 -14.03
N PRO A 48 -10.75 -9.93 -15.12
CA PRO A 48 -10.73 -10.73 -16.32
C PRO A 48 -10.20 -12.14 -16.04
N ALA A 49 -10.72 -13.11 -16.76
CA ALA A 49 -10.16 -14.46 -16.74
C ALA A 49 -8.77 -14.48 -17.37
N LEU A 50 -7.83 -15.22 -16.76
CA LEU A 50 -6.49 -15.43 -17.32
C LEU A 50 -6.60 -16.36 -18.55
N SER A 51 -6.67 -15.77 -19.74
CA SER A 51 -6.82 -16.49 -21.00
C SER A 51 -5.49 -16.92 -21.65
N GLY A 52 -4.37 -16.43 -21.11
CA GLY A 52 -3.03 -16.67 -21.63
C GLY A 52 -2.02 -15.72 -20.99
N ARG A 53 -0.83 -15.60 -21.58
CA ARG A 53 0.20 -14.68 -21.12
C ARG A 53 -0.09 -13.22 -21.47
N VAL A 54 -1.06 -12.98 -22.36
CA VAL A 54 -1.54 -11.64 -22.73
C VAL A 54 -3.06 -11.60 -22.62
N VAL A 55 -3.57 -10.75 -21.76
CA VAL A 55 -4.99 -10.47 -21.55
C VAL A 55 -5.27 -9.02 -21.97
N ASP A 56 -5.77 -8.83 -23.18
CA ASP A 56 -6.00 -7.51 -23.75
C ASP A 56 -7.50 -7.16 -23.78
N GLN A 57 -8.04 -6.73 -22.62
CA GLN A 57 -9.43 -6.27 -22.52
C GLN A 57 -9.63 -4.87 -23.10
N ALA A 58 -8.63 -4.01 -23.05
CA ALA A 58 -8.72 -2.67 -23.56
C ALA A 58 -8.64 -2.62 -25.10
N GLY A 59 -8.15 -3.70 -25.74
CA GLY A 59 -8.04 -3.79 -27.19
C GLY A 59 -7.00 -2.83 -27.77
N VAL A 60 -5.91 -2.58 -27.02
CA VAL A 60 -4.86 -1.62 -27.42
C VAL A 60 -3.64 -2.30 -28.05
N LEU A 61 -3.58 -3.61 -28.03
CA LEU A 61 -2.50 -4.38 -28.65
C LEU A 61 -2.83 -4.77 -30.07
N SER A 62 -1.88 -4.57 -30.97
CA SER A 62 -1.96 -5.15 -32.30
C SER A 62 -1.85 -6.69 -32.23
N PRO A 63 -2.44 -7.44 -33.18
CA PRO A 63 -2.31 -8.90 -33.21
C PRO A 63 -0.86 -9.39 -33.24
N GLN A 64 0.02 -8.65 -33.95
CA GLN A 64 1.44 -8.96 -34.00
C GLN A 64 2.11 -8.77 -32.63
N ALA A 65 1.91 -7.61 -32.00
CA ALA A 65 2.44 -7.33 -30.67
C ALA A 65 2.01 -8.38 -29.63
N LYS A 66 0.74 -8.79 -29.68
CA LYS A 66 0.21 -9.83 -28.81
C LYS A 66 0.97 -11.15 -28.99
N SER A 67 1.15 -11.60 -30.23
CA SER A 67 1.89 -12.82 -30.56
C SER A 67 3.35 -12.76 -30.11
N ASP A 68 4.01 -11.61 -30.35
CA ASP A 68 5.42 -11.42 -30.00
C ASP A 68 5.62 -11.39 -28.46
N ILE A 69 4.75 -10.73 -27.73
CA ILE A 69 4.74 -10.72 -26.27
C ILE A 69 4.52 -12.13 -25.71
N GLU A 70 3.52 -12.87 -26.25
CA GLU A 70 3.26 -14.25 -25.84
C GLU A 70 4.48 -15.15 -26.04
N ALA A 71 5.16 -15.06 -27.20
CA ALA A 71 6.36 -15.82 -27.51
C ALA A 71 7.52 -15.48 -26.57
N LYS A 72 7.76 -14.18 -26.32
CA LYS A 72 8.80 -13.72 -25.41
C LYS A 72 8.53 -14.18 -23.96
N SER A 73 7.32 -14.00 -23.47
CA SER A 73 6.92 -14.41 -22.12
C SER A 73 7.03 -15.92 -21.94
N LYS A 74 6.64 -16.70 -22.97
CA LYS A 74 6.83 -18.15 -22.97
C LYS A 74 8.30 -18.53 -22.92
N THR A 75 9.14 -17.88 -23.71
CA THR A 75 10.59 -18.14 -23.73
C THR A 75 11.24 -17.84 -22.38
N LEU A 76 10.81 -16.78 -21.70
CA LEU A 76 11.27 -16.44 -20.35
C LEU A 76 10.88 -17.55 -19.36
N GLU A 77 9.64 -17.98 -19.39
CA GLU A 77 9.12 -19.04 -18.50
C GLU A 77 9.84 -20.36 -18.74
N ASP A 78 10.02 -20.76 -20.00
CA ASP A 78 10.74 -22.01 -20.38
C ASP A 78 12.20 -22.02 -19.89
N LYS A 79 12.86 -20.84 -19.82
CA LYS A 79 14.27 -20.74 -19.41
C LYS A 79 14.49 -20.53 -17.92
N SER A 80 13.64 -19.79 -17.28
CA SER A 80 13.82 -19.33 -15.88
C SER A 80 12.71 -19.78 -14.92
N GLY A 81 11.60 -20.28 -15.45
CA GLY A 81 10.40 -20.54 -14.68
C GLY A 81 9.62 -19.29 -14.30
N ILE A 82 10.08 -18.07 -14.66
CA ILE A 82 9.42 -16.81 -14.32
C ILE A 82 8.20 -16.62 -15.21
N GLN A 83 7.05 -16.37 -14.59
CA GLN A 83 5.78 -16.15 -15.29
C GLN A 83 5.54 -14.65 -15.49
N LEU A 84 5.71 -14.17 -16.72
CA LEU A 84 5.40 -12.79 -17.12
C LEU A 84 4.06 -12.76 -17.84
N VAL A 85 3.11 -11.98 -17.29
CA VAL A 85 1.79 -11.76 -17.89
C VAL A 85 1.59 -10.26 -18.14
N VAL A 86 1.02 -9.95 -19.29
CA VAL A 86 0.61 -8.60 -19.65
C VAL A 86 -0.90 -8.51 -19.61
N ALA A 87 -1.41 -7.52 -18.89
CA ALA A 87 -2.84 -7.23 -18.81
C ALA A 87 -3.14 -5.80 -19.26
N THR A 88 -4.09 -5.64 -20.15
CA THR A 88 -4.70 -4.34 -20.40
C THR A 88 -6.16 -4.38 -19.96
N VAL A 89 -6.57 -3.40 -19.16
CA VAL A 89 -7.92 -3.33 -18.59
C VAL A 89 -8.65 -2.06 -19.05
N LYS A 90 -9.97 -2.16 -19.19
CA LYS A 90 -10.78 -0.99 -19.58
C LYS A 90 -10.95 -0.01 -18.44
N SER A 91 -10.98 -0.49 -17.20
CA SER A 91 -11.16 0.34 -16.02
C SER A 91 -10.52 -0.33 -14.81
N LEU A 92 -10.08 0.48 -13.87
CA LEU A 92 -9.64 0.06 -12.54
C LEU A 92 -10.80 0.02 -11.52
N GLU A 93 -12.05 0.17 -11.98
CA GLU A 93 -13.26 0.11 -11.16
C GLU A 93 -13.24 1.08 -9.95
N GLY A 94 -12.61 2.25 -10.13
CA GLY A 94 -12.49 3.26 -9.08
C GLY A 94 -11.38 3.02 -8.07
N SER A 95 -10.58 1.96 -8.25
CA SER A 95 -9.42 1.67 -7.40
C SER A 95 -8.15 2.38 -7.90
N ASP A 96 -7.12 2.39 -7.06
CA ASP A 96 -5.77 2.68 -7.51
C ASP A 96 -5.18 1.47 -8.27
N ILE A 97 -4.19 1.75 -9.12
CA ILE A 97 -3.59 0.69 -9.96
C ILE A 97 -2.75 -0.29 -9.13
N GLU A 98 -2.24 0.15 -8.02
CA GLU A 98 -1.46 -0.65 -7.06
C GLU A 98 -2.36 -1.73 -6.45
N THR A 99 -3.48 -1.33 -5.86
CA THR A 99 -4.44 -2.25 -5.26
C THR A 99 -5.03 -3.19 -6.30
N TYR A 100 -5.39 -2.68 -7.48
CA TYR A 100 -5.96 -3.49 -8.57
C TYR A 100 -4.93 -4.53 -9.07
N GLY A 101 -3.70 -4.11 -9.35
CA GLY A 101 -2.62 -4.97 -9.84
C GLY A 101 -2.25 -6.08 -8.86
N TYR A 102 -2.06 -5.71 -7.61
CA TYR A 102 -1.81 -6.66 -6.52
C TYR A 102 -2.91 -7.72 -6.40
N GLN A 103 -4.18 -7.30 -6.39
CA GLN A 103 -5.30 -8.23 -6.27
C GLN A 103 -5.48 -9.09 -7.52
N LEU A 104 -5.27 -8.53 -8.72
CA LEU A 104 -5.32 -9.26 -9.98
C LEU A 104 -4.23 -10.34 -10.04
N GLY A 105 -2.99 -10.01 -9.67
CA GLY A 105 -1.89 -10.96 -9.62
C GLY A 105 -2.17 -12.13 -8.68
N ARG A 106 -2.77 -11.87 -7.54
CA ARG A 106 -3.21 -12.89 -6.57
C ARG A 106 -4.40 -13.70 -7.07
N PHE A 107 -5.39 -13.06 -7.69
CA PHE A 107 -6.56 -13.73 -8.27
C PHE A 107 -6.14 -14.72 -9.36
N TRP A 108 -5.19 -14.31 -10.22
CA TRP A 108 -4.62 -15.17 -11.25
C TRP A 108 -3.63 -16.19 -10.73
N LYS A 109 -3.20 -16.06 -9.47
CA LYS A 109 -2.19 -16.92 -8.85
C LYS A 109 -0.90 -16.97 -9.68
N LEU A 110 -0.43 -15.81 -10.13
CA LEU A 110 0.77 -15.73 -10.96
C LEU A 110 2.01 -16.19 -10.19
N GLY A 111 2.87 -16.93 -10.90
CA GLY A 111 4.09 -17.49 -10.34
C GLY A 111 3.88 -18.82 -9.59
N GLU A 112 4.98 -19.49 -9.30
CA GLU A 112 4.98 -20.73 -8.52
C GLU A 112 4.84 -20.41 -7.03
N ALA A 113 4.00 -21.18 -6.31
CA ALA A 113 3.71 -20.95 -4.90
C ALA A 113 4.94 -20.89 -3.99
N ASN A 114 5.99 -21.64 -4.31
CA ASN A 114 7.20 -21.74 -3.50
C ASN A 114 8.27 -20.72 -3.92
N LYS A 115 8.17 -20.14 -5.11
CA LYS A 115 9.17 -19.24 -5.69
C LYS A 115 8.68 -17.80 -5.74
N ASN A 116 7.35 -17.57 -5.78
CA ASN A 116 6.76 -16.24 -5.94
C ASN A 116 7.37 -15.46 -7.13
N ASN A 117 7.53 -16.15 -8.26
CA ASN A 117 8.26 -15.68 -9.44
C ASN A 117 7.33 -15.21 -10.57
N GLY A 118 6.21 -14.62 -10.21
CA GLY A 118 5.28 -14.00 -11.16
C GLY A 118 5.59 -12.52 -11.38
N VAL A 119 5.36 -12.04 -12.60
CA VAL A 119 5.41 -10.60 -12.95
C VAL A 119 4.15 -10.25 -13.73
N LEU A 120 3.54 -9.13 -13.39
CA LEU A 120 2.39 -8.56 -14.07
C LEU A 120 2.73 -7.17 -14.61
N LEU A 121 2.64 -6.98 -15.92
CA LEU A 121 2.59 -5.65 -16.52
C LEU A 121 1.14 -5.26 -16.75
N LEU A 122 0.62 -4.36 -15.94
CA LEU A 122 -0.77 -3.89 -15.99
C LEU A 122 -0.85 -2.52 -16.63
N VAL A 123 -1.75 -2.35 -17.60
CA VAL A 123 -2.00 -1.09 -18.29
C VAL A 123 -3.48 -0.77 -18.24
N ALA A 124 -3.83 0.41 -17.77
CA ALA A 124 -5.17 0.97 -17.74
C ALA A 124 -5.22 2.26 -18.60
N PRO A 125 -5.53 2.13 -19.92
CA PRO A 125 -5.40 3.24 -20.86
C PRO A 125 -6.36 4.40 -20.56
N ASN A 126 -7.55 4.11 -20.04
CA ASN A 126 -8.55 5.15 -19.74
C ASN A 126 -8.13 6.02 -18.55
N GLU A 127 -7.54 5.41 -17.53
CA GLU A 127 -6.98 6.10 -16.36
C GLU A 127 -5.55 6.62 -16.60
N ARG A 128 -4.95 6.27 -17.75
CA ARG A 128 -3.57 6.61 -18.12
C ARG A 128 -2.57 6.13 -17.06
N LYS A 129 -2.73 4.91 -16.61
CA LYS A 129 -1.88 4.32 -15.59
C LYS A 129 -1.25 3.02 -16.08
N VAL A 130 -0.01 2.82 -15.70
CA VAL A 130 0.76 1.59 -15.94
C VAL A 130 1.44 1.16 -14.66
N ARG A 131 1.50 -0.15 -14.43
CA ARG A 131 2.19 -0.74 -13.29
C ARG A 131 2.94 -1.99 -13.69
N ILE A 132 4.11 -2.16 -13.15
CA ILE A 132 4.81 -3.44 -13.09
C ILE A 132 4.67 -3.92 -11.66
N GLU A 133 4.12 -5.10 -11.48
CA GLU A 133 3.93 -5.77 -10.21
C GLU A 133 4.75 -7.04 -10.21
N ASP A 134 5.52 -7.30 -9.17
CA ASP A 134 6.34 -8.50 -9.05
C ASP A 134 6.05 -9.28 -7.77
N GLY A 135 6.28 -10.58 -7.84
CA GLY A 135 6.19 -11.46 -6.68
C GLY A 135 7.43 -11.37 -5.81
N TYR A 136 7.30 -11.66 -4.53
CA TYR A 136 8.37 -11.60 -3.51
C TYR A 136 9.69 -12.25 -3.93
N GLY A 137 9.65 -13.30 -4.76
CA GLY A 137 10.86 -13.98 -5.22
C GLY A 137 11.69 -13.19 -6.23
N LEU A 138 11.15 -12.09 -6.76
CA LEU A 138 11.80 -11.28 -7.79
C LEU A 138 12.20 -9.88 -7.31
N GLU A 139 11.80 -9.44 -6.12
CA GLU A 139 12.10 -8.11 -5.56
C GLU A 139 13.60 -7.78 -5.57
N GLY A 140 14.47 -8.78 -5.37
CA GLY A 140 15.91 -8.61 -5.43
C GLY A 140 16.49 -8.44 -6.85
N THR A 141 15.75 -8.88 -7.88
CA THR A 141 16.18 -8.82 -9.29
C THR A 141 15.47 -7.71 -10.04
N LEU A 142 14.15 -7.68 -9.98
CA LEU A 142 13.29 -6.65 -10.57
C LEU A 142 12.88 -5.66 -9.47
N THR A 143 13.82 -4.82 -9.07
CA THR A 143 13.57 -3.85 -8.00
C THR A 143 12.60 -2.75 -8.44
N ASP A 144 11.91 -2.11 -7.49
CA ASP A 144 11.02 -0.97 -7.74
C ASP A 144 11.70 0.14 -8.55
N THR A 145 12.99 0.36 -8.29
CA THR A 145 13.79 1.34 -9.03
C THR A 145 13.93 0.97 -10.51
N LEU A 146 14.26 -0.29 -10.81
CA LEU A 146 14.39 -0.76 -12.19
C LEU A 146 13.02 -0.75 -12.90
N SER A 147 11.98 -1.21 -12.24
CA SER A 147 10.60 -1.13 -12.73
C SER A 147 10.18 0.31 -13.05
N SER A 148 10.54 1.27 -12.19
CA SER A 148 10.28 2.70 -12.40
C SER A 148 11.05 3.25 -13.61
N VAL A 149 12.31 2.84 -13.80
CA VAL A 149 13.12 3.23 -14.97
C VAL A 149 12.51 2.67 -16.24
N ILE A 150 12.13 1.39 -16.29
CA ILE A 150 11.47 0.79 -17.45
C ILE A 150 10.19 1.56 -17.79
N ILE A 151 9.34 1.84 -16.81
CA ILE A 151 8.10 2.58 -17.02
C ILE A 151 8.39 3.97 -17.58
N SER A 152 9.26 4.72 -16.95
CA SER A 152 9.50 6.13 -17.28
C SER A 152 10.27 6.33 -18.58
N SER A 153 11.22 5.43 -18.91
CA SER A 153 12.07 5.58 -20.09
C SER A 153 11.58 4.81 -21.32
N ALA A 154 10.89 3.68 -21.14
CA ALA A 154 10.49 2.81 -22.25
C ALA A 154 8.98 2.90 -22.55
N ILE A 155 8.13 2.88 -21.52
CA ILE A 155 6.68 2.76 -21.70
C ILE A 155 6.03 4.13 -21.89
N ILE A 156 6.18 5.04 -20.92
CA ILE A 156 5.49 6.34 -20.89
C ILE A 156 5.74 7.19 -22.14
N PRO A 157 6.98 7.31 -22.67
CA PRO A 157 7.21 8.14 -23.86
C PRO A 157 6.43 7.68 -25.09
N ARG A 158 6.24 6.36 -25.26
CA ARG A 158 5.46 5.78 -26.33
C ARG A 158 3.95 5.97 -26.09
N PHE A 159 3.48 5.79 -24.88
CA PHE A 159 2.07 6.00 -24.52
C PHE A 159 1.61 7.44 -24.71
N LYS A 160 2.49 8.42 -24.44
CA LYS A 160 2.22 9.84 -24.77
C LYS A 160 1.97 10.06 -26.26
N ASN A 161 2.61 9.25 -27.12
CA ASN A 161 2.41 9.26 -28.57
C ASN A 161 1.28 8.31 -29.02
N LYS A 162 0.50 7.73 -28.08
CA LYS A 162 -0.57 6.75 -28.33
C LYS A 162 -0.07 5.42 -28.95
N ASP A 163 1.23 5.17 -28.90
CA ASP A 163 1.85 3.89 -29.30
C ASP A 163 1.80 2.91 -28.14
N TYR A 164 0.63 2.36 -27.86
CA TYR A 164 0.44 1.42 -26.75
C TYR A 164 1.14 0.09 -27.03
N SER A 165 1.00 -0.47 -28.23
CA SER A 165 1.64 -1.74 -28.59
C SER A 165 3.15 -1.67 -28.44
N GLY A 166 3.79 -0.67 -29.07
CA GLY A 166 5.23 -0.52 -28.98
C GLY A 166 5.72 -0.18 -27.58
N GLY A 167 4.92 0.55 -26.79
CA GLY A 167 5.24 0.83 -25.39
C GLY A 167 5.22 -0.41 -24.50
N ILE A 168 4.22 -1.27 -24.66
CA ILE A 168 4.09 -2.52 -23.92
C ILE A 168 5.19 -3.50 -24.34
N GLU A 169 5.45 -3.67 -25.64
CA GLU A 169 6.54 -4.50 -26.14
C GLU A 169 7.89 -4.08 -25.56
N ARG A 170 8.19 -2.79 -25.59
CA ARG A 170 9.47 -2.27 -25.04
C ARG A 170 9.54 -2.44 -23.53
N GLY A 171 8.41 -2.33 -22.82
CA GLY A 171 8.31 -2.63 -21.40
C GLY A 171 8.62 -4.10 -21.11
N VAL A 172 8.02 -5.01 -21.88
CA VAL A 172 8.28 -6.46 -21.80
C VAL A 172 9.75 -6.77 -22.05
N ASP A 173 10.35 -6.17 -23.10
CA ASP A 173 11.78 -6.35 -23.38
C ASP A 173 12.65 -5.88 -22.22
N GLY A 174 12.31 -4.74 -21.61
CA GLY A 174 13.02 -4.24 -20.43
C GLY A 174 12.91 -5.16 -19.22
N ILE A 175 11.71 -5.66 -18.93
CA ILE A 175 11.50 -6.62 -17.85
C ILE A 175 12.31 -7.90 -18.08
N ILE A 176 12.25 -8.46 -19.29
CA ILE A 176 12.99 -9.68 -19.64
C ILE A 176 14.49 -9.47 -19.55
N SER A 177 15.00 -8.33 -20.03
CA SER A 177 16.42 -7.97 -19.95
C SER A 177 16.92 -7.96 -18.52
N VAL A 178 16.18 -7.28 -17.61
CA VAL A 178 16.52 -7.23 -16.18
C VAL A 178 16.47 -8.62 -15.55
N LEU A 179 15.42 -9.40 -15.81
CA LEU A 179 15.26 -10.76 -15.25
C LEU A 179 16.28 -11.76 -15.80
N SER A 180 16.83 -11.50 -16.97
CA SER A 180 17.91 -12.30 -17.59
C SER A 180 19.31 -11.90 -17.13
N GLY A 181 19.43 -10.90 -16.25
CA GLY A 181 20.71 -10.41 -15.71
C GLY A 181 21.38 -9.32 -16.56
N ASP A 182 20.74 -8.87 -17.65
CA ASP A 182 21.23 -7.77 -18.48
C ASP A 182 20.54 -6.46 -18.09
N SER A 183 20.84 -5.98 -16.89
CA SER A 183 20.24 -4.77 -16.34
C SER A 183 21.02 -3.48 -16.69
N ALA A 184 22.11 -3.58 -17.42
CA ALA A 184 23.01 -2.43 -17.65
C ALA A 184 22.32 -1.25 -18.37
N GLU A 185 21.40 -1.52 -19.30
CA GLU A 185 20.61 -0.50 -19.99
C GLU A 185 19.65 0.23 -19.06
N TRP A 186 19.18 -0.45 -18.01
CA TRP A 186 18.10 0.01 -17.12
C TRP A 186 18.61 0.59 -15.79
N GLN A 187 19.95 0.67 -15.63
CA GLN A 187 20.52 1.34 -14.47
C GLN A 187 20.05 2.81 -14.46
N PRO A 188 19.60 3.32 -13.31
CA PRO A 188 19.31 4.73 -13.20
C PRO A 188 20.53 5.49 -13.65
N LYS A 189 20.41 6.27 -14.71
CA LYS A 189 21.44 7.27 -15.02
C LYS A 189 21.39 8.26 -13.87
N VAL A 190 22.23 8.04 -12.87
CA VAL A 190 22.43 8.99 -11.78
C VAL A 190 23.10 10.20 -12.45
N SER A 191 22.27 11.06 -13.06
CA SER A 191 22.64 12.44 -13.12
C SER A 191 22.65 12.86 -11.66
N VAL A 192 23.80 12.86 -11.03
CA VAL A 192 24.04 13.63 -9.83
C VAL A 192 23.72 15.04 -10.29
N ARG A 193 22.47 15.44 -10.12
CA ARG A 193 22.12 16.82 -10.09
C ARG A 193 22.81 17.28 -8.81
N THR A 194 24.03 17.74 -8.96
CA THR A 194 24.62 18.64 -7.99
C THR A 194 23.66 19.83 -7.99
N ASP A 195 22.67 19.75 -7.14
CA ASP A 195 21.88 20.92 -6.77
C ASP A 195 22.82 21.82 -5.97
N ASP A 196 23.86 22.36 -6.68
CA ASP A 196 24.67 23.50 -6.25
C ASP A 196 23.83 24.78 -6.20
N ALA A 197 22.55 24.68 -6.49
CA ALA A 197 21.54 25.62 -6.09
C ALA A 197 20.95 25.22 -4.73
N ALA A 198 21.80 25.03 -3.72
CA ALA A 198 21.39 25.36 -2.38
C ALA A 198 20.92 26.81 -2.49
N SER A 199 19.60 26.98 -2.59
CA SER A 199 19.02 28.30 -2.79
C SER A 199 19.59 29.18 -1.71
N ASP A 200 19.94 30.44 -2.02
CA ASP A 200 20.44 31.39 -1.00
C ASP A 200 19.45 31.51 0.17
N PHE A 201 18.24 31.02 0.01
CA PHE A 201 17.23 30.80 1.05
C PHE A 201 17.67 29.81 2.15
N ASP A 202 18.34 28.70 1.82
CA ASP A 202 18.78 27.72 2.84
C ASP A 202 19.91 28.30 3.70
N LYS A 203 20.64 29.25 3.19
CA LYS A 203 21.68 30.00 3.95
C LYS A 203 21.08 31.13 4.77
N LEU A 204 19.99 31.74 4.28
CA LEU A 204 19.31 32.83 4.97
C LEU A 204 18.36 32.36 6.08
N PHE A 205 17.83 31.16 5.96
CA PHE A 205 16.85 30.60 6.92
C PHE A 205 17.41 30.50 8.36
N PRO A 206 18.62 29.94 8.61
CA PRO A 206 19.20 29.92 9.95
C PRO A 206 19.51 31.32 10.47
N LEU A 207 19.95 32.23 9.61
CA LEU A 207 20.21 33.62 9.99
C LEU A 207 18.93 34.35 10.41
N LEU A 208 17.85 34.16 9.67
CA LEU A 208 16.52 34.70 9.99
C LEU A 208 15.98 34.10 11.30
N PHE A 209 16.13 32.81 11.50
CA PHE A 209 15.72 32.11 12.71
C PHE A 209 16.45 32.62 13.94
N PHE A 210 17.78 32.78 13.87
CA PHE A 210 18.57 33.37 14.97
C PHE A 210 18.22 34.82 15.21
N ALA A 211 17.98 35.62 14.18
CA ALA A 211 17.58 37.01 14.32
C ALA A 211 16.23 37.15 15.05
N ILE A 212 15.25 36.31 14.69
CA ILE A 212 13.93 36.24 15.34
C ILE A 212 14.09 35.78 16.80
N MET A 213 14.90 34.77 17.07
CA MET A 213 15.16 34.30 18.42
C MET A 213 15.82 35.36 19.31
N ILE A 214 16.82 36.07 18.78
CA ILE A 214 17.46 37.16 19.48
C ILE A 214 16.46 38.31 19.74
N PHE A 215 15.61 38.61 18.76
CA PHE A 215 14.57 39.64 18.91
C PHE A 215 13.55 39.27 20.00
N ILE A 216 13.12 37.98 20.03
CA ILE A 216 12.20 37.49 21.07
C ILE A 216 12.86 37.57 22.46
N ILE A 217 14.12 37.16 22.60
CA ILE A 217 14.83 37.21 23.86
C ILE A 217 14.99 38.69 24.31
N TRP A 218 15.40 39.56 23.39
CA TRP A 218 15.51 40.99 23.66
C TRP A 218 14.17 41.61 24.07
N TYR A 219 13.09 41.25 23.37
CA TYR A 219 11.74 41.70 23.67
C TYR A 219 11.28 41.21 25.06
N LEU A 220 11.52 39.96 25.40
CA LEU A 220 11.19 39.38 26.71
C LEU A 220 12.00 40.05 27.84
N VAL A 221 13.31 40.24 27.66
CA VAL A 221 14.17 40.91 28.64
C VAL A 221 13.73 42.37 28.85
N ARG A 222 13.38 43.09 27.78
CA ARG A 222 12.94 44.47 27.84
C ARG A 222 11.57 44.63 28.49
N HIS A 223 10.68 43.65 28.34
CA HIS A 223 9.32 43.68 28.91
C HIS A 223 9.19 42.90 30.23
N ALA A 224 10.18 42.09 30.60
CA ALA A 224 10.26 41.39 31.89
C ALA A 224 10.75 42.28 33.05
N GLY A 225 11.09 43.57 32.77
CA GLY A 225 11.54 44.52 33.75
C GLY A 225 10.41 45.21 34.51
N GLY A 226 9.63 44.45 35.28
CA GLY A 226 8.84 45.00 36.38
C GLY A 226 9.70 45.04 37.65
N PRO A 227 9.56 46.07 38.54
CA PRO A 227 10.42 46.20 39.71
C PRO A 227 10.24 45.02 40.69
N PRO A 228 11.31 44.55 41.34
CA PRO A 228 11.19 43.47 42.33
C PRO A 228 10.54 44.06 43.61
N SER A 229 9.25 43.75 43.81
CA SER A 229 8.65 43.89 45.12
C SER A 229 9.11 42.74 45.99
N GLY A 230 9.84 43.04 47.04
CA GLY A 230 10.36 42.09 47.99
C GLY A 230 9.27 41.30 48.71
N GLY A 231 9.50 40.03 48.87
CA GLY A 231 8.69 39.11 49.65
C GLY A 231 9.50 37.86 49.95
N ALA A 232 10.08 37.85 51.15
CA ALA A 232 10.79 36.69 51.68
C ALA A 232 9.84 35.50 51.92
N GLY A 233 10.23 34.30 51.61
CA GLY A 233 9.52 33.16 52.17
C GLY A 233 9.73 31.80 51.48
N ARG A 234 10.60 31.01 52.06
CA ARG A 234 10.54 29.54 52.25
C ARG A 234 10.75 28.60 51.03
N ARG A 235 11.91 27.98 51.15
CA ARG A 235 12.25 26.52 51.08
C ARG A 235 11.14 25.58 50.64
N GLY A 236 11.40 24.82 49.60
CA GLY A 236 10.70 23.60 49.22
C GLY A 236 11.37 22.99 48.02
N GLY A 237 12.41 22.14 48.28
CA GLY A 237 13.02 21.32 47.21
C GLY A 237 12.06 20.20 46.79
N GLY A 238 11.82 20.07 45.51
CA GLY A 238 11.20 18.90 44.92
C GLY A 238 11.95 18.54 43.64
N PRO A 239 12.30 17.26 43.43
CA PRO A 239 13.10 16.84 42.31
C PRO A 239 12.32 17.00 40.99
N ILE A 240 12.96 17.59 40.02
CA ILE A 240 12.47 17.67 38.65
C ILE A 240 12.54 16.25 38.05
N PHE A 241 11.39 15.61 37.91
CA PHE A 241 11.28 14.41 37.12
C PHE A 241 11.28 14.78 35.65
N ILE A 242 12.33 14.41 34.95
CA ILE A 242 12.38 14.40 33.49
C ILE A 242 11.84 13.03 33.05
N PRO A 243 10.69 12.93 32.39
CA PRO A 243 10.29 11.67 31.79
C PRO A 243 11.08 11.46 30.49
N TYR A 244 12.18 10.74 30.58
CA TYR A 244 12.84 10.12 29.44
C TYR A 244 12.17 8.76 29.24
N GLY A 245 11.43 8.61 28.15
CA GLY A 245 10.74 7.38 27.87
C GLY A 245 9.96 7.44 26.54
N GLY A 246 10.69 7.50 25.45
CA GLY A 246 10.14 7.22 24.14
C GLY A 246 10.39 5.77 23.77
N GLY A 247 9.44 4.92 23.90
CA GLY A 247 9.42 3.62 23.27
C GLY A 247 8.41 3.63 22.14
N TRP A 248 8.83 3.75 20.91
CA TRP A 248 8.01 3.37 19.77
C TRP A 248 8.21 1.87 19.54
N GLY A 249 7.38 1.09 20.20
CA GLY A 249 7.22 -0.33 19.97
C GLY A 249 6.38 -0.58 18.74
N GLY A 250 6.92 -1.37 17.82
CA GLY A 250 6.28 -1.79 16.59
C GLY A 250 4.97 -2.51 16.83
N GLY A 251 3.93 -2.07 16.10
CA GLY A 251 2.66 -2.76 15.99
C GLY A 251 2.81 -3.95 15.07
N GLY A 252 2.67 -5.16 15.61
CA GLY A 252 2.62 -6.39 14.88
C GLY A 252 1.38 -6.45 13.99
N GLY A 253 1.59 -6.68 12.69
CA GLY A 253 0.54 -7.01 11.74
C GLY A 253 -0.09 -8.36 12.06
N GLY A 254 -1.39 -8.37 12.33
CA GLY A 254 -2.19 -9.57 12.44
C GLY A 254 -2.37 -10.22 11.07
N GLY A 255 -1.72 -11.37 10.87
CA GLY A 255 -1.94 -12.22 9.72
C GLY A 255 -3.31 -12.89 9.80
N PHE A 256 -4.18 -12.60 8.86
CA PHE A 256 -5.33 -13.47 8.58
C PHE A 256 -4.87 -14.58 7.64
N GLY A 257 -4.56 -15.72 8.22
CA GLY A 257 -4.31 -16.94 7.49
C GLY A 257 -5.60 -17.45 6.84
N GLY A 258 -5.68 -17.36 5.52
CA GLY A 258 -6.63 -18.09 4.69
C GLY A 258 -5.83 -18.88 3.68
N GLY A 259 -5.66 -20.20 3.93
CA GLY A 259 -4.89 -21.05 3.07
C GLY A 259 -5.60 -21.29 1.75
N PHE A 260 -4.95 -20.90 0.65
CA PHE A 260 -5.15 -21.49 -0.66
C PHE A 260 -3.78 -21.96 -1.16
N SER A 261 -3.59 -23.26 -1.17
CA SER A 261 -2.41 -23.91 -1.72
C SER A 261 -2.43 -23.79 -3.24
N GLY A 262 -1.47 -23.08 -3.80
CA GLY A 262 -1.14 -23.09 -5.22
C GLY A 262 -1.26 -21.74 -5.92
N GLY A 263 -0.34 -20.82 -5.65
CA GLY A 263 -0.18 -19.56 -6.36
C GLY A 263 0.91 -18.76 -5.70
N GLY A 264 1.70 -18.05 -6.47
CA GLY A 264 2.70 -17.11 -5.97
C GLY A 264 2.06 -16.04 -5.11
N SER A 265 2.81 -15.51 -4.16
CA SER A 265 2.38 -14.38 -3.32
C SER A 265 2.94 -13.09 -3.88
N PHE A 266 2.05 -12.14 -4.14
CA PHE A 266 2.39 -10.77 -4.49
C PHE A 266 2.40 -9.93 -3.23
N GLY A 267 3.44 -9.10 -3.04
CA GLY A 267 3.61 -8.28 -1.84
C GLY A 267 3.33 -6.80 -2.05
N GLY A 268 2.92 -6.41 -3.26
CA GLY A 268 2.79 -5.01 -3.63
C GLY A 268 4.13 -4.36 -4.00
N GLY A 269 5.18 -5.17 -4.26
CA GLY A 269 6.41 -4.72 -4.90
C GLY A 269 6.16 -4.27 -6.33
N GLY A 270 7.05 -3.44 -6.88
CA GLY A 270 6.95 -2.93 -8.24
C GLY A 270 6.80 -1.41 -8.32
N ALA A 271 6.53 -0.90 -9.51
CA ALA A 271 6.41 0.54 -9.74
C ALA A 271 5.19 0.89 -10.59
N SER A 272 4.69 2.09 -10.41
CA SER A 272 3.60 2.65 -11.21
C SER A 272 4.02 3.92 -11.91
N GLY A 273 3.30 4.25 -12.99
CA GLY A 273 3.47 5.50 -13.71
C GLY A 273 2.18 5.96 -14.37
N SER A 274 2.17 7.23 -14.75
CA SER A 274 1.06 7.87 -15.47
C SER A 274 1.58 8.69 -16.66
N TRP A 275 0.74 8.91 -17.70
CA TRP A 275 1.08 9.67 -18.90
C TRP A 275 0.01 10.62 -19.37
#